data_98a5db287b70430b6a1e5c1a5c8f8394
#
_entry.id   98a5db287b70430b6a1e5c1a5c8f8394
#
_cell.length_a   1.000
_cell.length_b   1.000
_cell.length_c   1.000
_cell.angle_alpha   90.00
_cell.angle_beta   90.00
_cell.angle_gamma   90.00
#
_symmetry.space_group_name_H-M   'P 1'
#
loop_
_entity.id
_entity.type
_entity.pdbx_description
1 polymer ?
#
loop_
_entity_poly.entity_id
_entity_poly.type
_entity_poly.pdbx_seq_one_letter_code
_entity_poly.pdbx_strand_id
1 'polypeptide(L)'
;MSGNRCLVRATWSRGFTFAELLIVTIVLLIMAAMAIPRVSPIVQNFRLKGAAWQLAGDLRLARQRSVTNQKSFRICIQSCAIAVPAGSYSLERDDGTPSVSRWISETGTTVKLPLDVAISATATTYFVPNGMASGSTFTLTNLIGQYQVKVGSTGQVKICQGTCS
;
A
#
# COMPACT_ATOMS: atom_id res chain seq x y z
N MET A 1 22.75 1.23 77.49
CA MET A 1 22.38 2.01 76.30
C MET A 1 23.25 1.55 75.12
N SER A 2 22.72 0.68 74.30
CA SER A 2 23.44 0.01 73.18
C SER A 2 23.15 0.76 71.91
N GLY A 3 24.17 1.38 71.31
CA GLY A 3 24.08 2.13 70.08
C GLY A 3 24.31 1.25 68.85
N ASN A 4 23.25 0.87 68.10
CA ASN A 4 23.35 0.19 66.85
C ASN A 4 23.86 1.15 65.78
N ARG A 5 25.09 1.00 65.30
CA ARG A 5 25.63 1.69 64.12
C ARG A 5 25.18 0.94 62.89
N CYS A 6 24.20 1.51 62.14
CA CYS A 6 23.86 1.09 60.78
C CYS A 6 25.05 1.38 59.86
N LEU A 7 25.75 0.34 59.40
CA LEU A 7 26.76 0.45 58.35
C LEU A 7 26.01 0.55 56.99
N VAL A 8 25.92 1.76 56.47
CA VAL A 8 25.48 1.98 55.09
C VAL A 8 26.60 1.49 54.16
N ARG A 9 26.37 0.34 53.52
CA ARG A 9 27.24 -0.16 52.46
C ARG A 9 27.11 0.80 51.28
N ALA A 10 28.14 1.59 51.04
CA ALA A 10 28.28 2.39 49.80
C ALA A 10 28.46 1.42 48.62
N THR A 11 27.42 1.27 47.81
CA THR A 11 27.52 0.58 46.52
C THR A 11 28.29 1.51 45.57
N TRP A 12 29.50 1.14 45.26
CA TRP A 12 30.30 1.85 44.24
C TRP A 12 29.62 1.67 42.90
N SER A 13 28.99 2.69 42.39
CA SER A 13 28.55 2.79 40.99
C SER A 13 29.79 2.91 40.13
N ARG A 14 30.19 1.82 39.49
CA ARG A 14 31.26 1.84 38.48
C ARG A 14 30.73 2.61 37.28
N GLY A 15 31.27 3.80 37.03
CA GLY A 15 31.04 4.56 35.80
C GLY A 15 31.62 3.83 34.57
N PHE A 16 30.97 3.92 33.42
CA PHE A 16 31.46 3.38 32.18
C PHE A 16 32.75 4.08 31.76
N THR A 17 33.74 3.30 31.34
CA THR A 17 34.97 3.87 30.77
C THR A 17 34.73 4.28 29.32
N PHE A 18 35.48 5.29 28.86
CA PHE A 18 35.44 5.74 27.45
C PHE A 18 35.75 4.58 26.47
N ALA A 19 36.72 3.73 26.84
CA ALA A 19 37.06 2.54 26.05
C ALA A 19 35.92 1.55 25.92
N GLU A 20 35.16 1.31 26.99
CA GLU A 20 33.99 0.42 27.01
C GLU A 20 32.87 0.93 26.08
N LEU A 21 32.60 2.23 26.12
CA LEU A 21 31.63 2.87 25.22
C LEU A 21 32.07 2.76 23.75
N LEU A 22 33.36 2.89 23.47
CA LEU A 22 33.89 2.76 22.12
C LEU A 22 33.76 1.33 21.59
N ILE A 23 34.05 0.31 22.41
CA ILE A 23 33.87 -1.10 22.03
C ILE A 23 32.39 -1.40 21.75
N VAL A 24 31.48 -0.96 22.62
CA VAL A 24 30.04 -1.18 22.44
C VAL A 24 29.52 -0.54 21.14
N THR A 25 29.95 0.69 20.83
CA THR A 25 29.53 1.35 19.59
C THR A 25 30.03 0.62 18.35
N ILE A 26 31.27 0.13 18.34
CA ILE A 26 31.80 -0.67 17.23
C ILE A 26 31.00 -1.97 17.05
N VAL A 27 30.71 -2.69 18.12
CA VAL A 27 29.90 -3.91 18.05
C VAL A 27 28.50 -3.64 17.49
N LEU A 28 27.85 -2.57 17.96
CA LEU A 28 26.54 -2.15 17.44
C LEU A 28 26.57 -1.80 15.97
N LEU A 29 27.61 -1.11 15.48
CA LEU A 29 27.76 -0.79 14.06
C LEU A 29 27.92 -2.03 13.21
N ILE A 30 28.72 -3.02 13.65
CA ILE A 30 28.87 -4.30 12.93
C ILE A 30 27.53 -5.04 12.86
N MET A 31 26.79 -5.11 13.96
CA MET A 31 25.47 -5.75 13.98
C MET A 31 24.45 -5.02 13.07
N ALA A 32 24.46 -3.68 13.10
CA ALA A 32 23.60 -2.87 12.22
C ALA A 32 23.93 -3.09 10.74
N ALA A 33 25.21 -3.17 10.35
CA ALA A 33 25.63 -3.41 8.98
C ALA A 33 25.13 -4.76 8.43
N MET A 34 25.04 -5.78 9.27
CA MET A 34 24.50 -7.11 8.87
C MET A 34 22.98 -7.14 8.79
N ALA A 35 22.28 -6.24 9.50
CA ALA A 35 20.81 -6.20 9.54
C ALA A 35 20.20 -5.53 8.30
N ILE A 36 20.84 -4.49 7.75
CA ILE A 36 20.31 -3.66 6.65
C ILE A 36 19.90 -4.49 5.41
N PRO A 37 20.71 -5.41 4.85
CA PRO A 37 20.36 -6.14 3.63
C PRO A 37 19.15 -7.07 3.80
N ARG A 38 18.83 -7.49 5.01
CA ARG A 38 17.71 -8.41 5.29
C ARG A 38 16.35 -7.70 5.36
N VAL A 39 16.34 -6.40 5.59
CA VAL A 39 15.10 -5.60 5.73
C VAL A 39 14.50 -5.23 4.37
N SER A 40 15.31 -5.06 3.33
CA SER A 40 14.88 -4.64 2.00
C SER A 40 13.74 -5.49 1.41
N PRO A 41 13.79 -6.84 1.35
CA PRO A 41 12.72 -7.64 0.80
C PRO A 41 11.43 -7.58 1.62
N ILE A 42 11.55 -7.40 2.93
CA ILE A 42 10.40 -7.26 3.82
C ILE A 42 9.63 -5.97 3.49
N VAL A 43 10.33 -4.85 3.34
CA VAL A 43 9.73 -3.56 2.99
C VAL A 43 9.05 -3.62 1.62
N GLN A 44 9.68 -4.25 0.62
CA GLN A 44 9.09 -4.40 -0.72
C GLN A 44 7.80 -5.23 -0.69
N ASN A 45 7.74 -6.29 0.12
CA ASN A 45 6.53 -7.09 0.31
C ASN A 45 5.40 -6.26 0.95
N PHE A 46 5.72 -5.47 1.99
CA PHE A 46 4.74 -4.59 2.62
C PHE A 46 4.21 -3.51 1.66
N ARG A 47 5.07 -2.94 0.81
CA ARG A 47 4.66 -1.96 -0.22
C ARG A 47 3.72 -2.59 -1.24
N LEU A 48 4.05 -3.77 -1.76
CA LEU A 48 3.20 -4.48 -2.72
C LEU A 48 1.84 -4.84 -2.12
N LYS A 49 1.84 -5.39 -0.90
CA LYS A 49 0.62 -5.71 -0.17
C LYS A 49 -0.22 -4.44 0.09
N GLY A 50 0.42 -3.37 0.57
CA GLY A 50 -0.24 -2.09 0.81
C GLY A 50 -0.89 -1.51 -0.44
N ALA A 51 -0.18 -1.55 -1.59
CA ALA A 51 -0.71 -1.12 -2.88
C ALA A 51 -1.95 -1.93 -3.30
N ALA A 52 -1.95 -3.26 -3.10
CA ALA A 52 -3.10 -4.11 -3.41
C ALA A 52 -4.31 -3.79 -2.52
N TRP A 53 -4.10 -3.54 -1.24
CA TRP A 53 -5.16 -3.15 -0.32
C TRP A 53 -5.71 -1.75 -0.62
N GLN A 54 -4.83 -0.81 -0.99
CA GLN A 54 -5.23 0.54 -1.40
C GLN A 54 -6.12 0.47 -2.65
N LEU A 55 -5.69 -0.22 -3.70
CA LEU A 55 -6.46 -0.39 -4.92
C LEU A 55 -7.83 -1.05 -4.64
N ALA A 56 -7.86 -2.09 -3.80
CA ALA A 56 -9.11 -2.74 -3.43
C ALA A 56 -10.05 -1.81 -2.63
N GLY A 57 -9.49 -0.95 -1.79
CA GLY A 57 -10.23 0.11 -1.10
C GLY A 57 -10.87 1.09 -2.08
N ASP A 58 -10.09 1.56 -3.06
CA ASP A 58 -10.56 2.52 -4.07
C ASP A 58 -11.60 1.90 -5.02
N LEU A 59 -11.47 0.60 -5.35
CA LEU A 59 -12.50 -0.14 -6.10
C LEU A 59 -13.81 -0.24 -5.32
N ARG A 60 -13.76 -0.50 -4.01
CA ARG A 60 -14.97 -0.51 -3.16
C ARG A 60 -15.58 0.88 -3.04
N LEU A 61 -14.73 1.93 -2.94
CA LEU A 61 -15.17 3.32 -2.95
C LEU A 61 -15.85 3.69 -4.27
N ALA A 62 -15.27 3.29 -5.41
CA ALA A 62 -15.87 3.49 -6.72
C ALA A 62 -17.25 2.85 -6.83
N ARG A 63 -17.39 1.61 -6.34
CA ARG A 63 -18.69 0.92 -6.25
C ARG A 63 -19.70 1.67 -5.37
N GLN A 64 -19.27 2.09 -4.18
CA GLN A 64 -20.14 2.85 -3.27
C GLN A 64 -20.60 4.16 -3.90
N ARG A 65 -19.69 4.90 -4.54
CA ARG A 65 -20.01 6.16 -5.23
C ARG A 65 -20.95 5.93 -6.42
N SER A 66 -20.81 4.81 -7.15
CA SER A 66 -21.68 4.51 -8.28
C SER A 66 -23.14 4.34 -7.82
N VAL A 67 -23.35 3.65 -6.70
CA VAL A 67 -24.69 3.45 -6.12
C VAL A 67 -25.24 4.76 -5.53
N THR A 68 -24.41 5.50 -4.78
CA THR A 68 -24.87 6.72 -4.10
C THR A 68 -25.17 7.86 -5.08
N ASN A 69 -24.31 8.06 -6.08
CA ASN A 69 -24.44 9.18 -7.03
C ASN A 69 -25.29 8.81 -8.26
N GLN A 70 -25.76 7.57 -8.37
CA GLN A 70 -26.54 7.03 -9.50
C GLN A 70 -25.82 7.29 -10.86
N LYS A 71 -24.48 7.20 -10.85
CA LYS A 71 -23.59 7.37 -12.02
C LYS A 71 -22.60 6.21 -12.10
N SER A 72 -22.12 5.92 -13.33
CA SER A 72 -21.06 4.93 -13.46
C SER A 72 -19.72 5.49 -13.03
N PHE A 73 -18.92 4.67 -12.36
CA PHE A 73 -17.55 4.98 -11.95
C PHE A 73 -16.61 3.90 -12.46
N ARG A 74 -15.37 4.30 -12.81
CA ARG A 74 -14.33 3.36 -13.23
C ARG A 74 -12.98 3.69 -12.59
N ILE A 75 -12.14 2.66 -12.45
CA ILE A 75 -10.71 2.83 -12.21
C ILE A 75 -10.00 2.66 -13.55
N CYS A 76 -9.27 3.69 -13.93
CA CYS A 76 -8.56 3.79 -15.20
C CYS A 76 -7.05 3.77 -14.99
N ILE A 77 -6.35 2.92 -15.77
CA ILE A 77 -4.89 2.80 -15.79
C ILE A 77 -4.33 3.30 -17.11
N GLN A 78 -5.06 3.05 -18.23
CA GLN A 78 -4.67 3.42 -19.59
C GLN A 78 -5.87 4.03 -20.32
N SER A 79 -5.60 4.96 -21.24
CA SER A 79 -6.64 5.65 -22.01
C SER A 79 -7.66 6.37 -21.11
N CYS A 80 -7.16 7.09 -20.13
CA CYS A 80 -7.93 7.79 -19.13
C CYS A 80 -8.29 9.22 -19.59
N ALA A 81 -9.27 9.84 -18.91
CA ALA A 81 -9.68 11.22 -19.15
C ALA A 81 -8.55 12.22 -18.86
N ILE A 82 -7.64 11.86 -17.97
CA ILE A 82 -6.40 12.60 -17.67
C ILE A 82 -5.19 11.73 -17.95
N ALA A 83 -4.04 12.34 -18.22
CA ALA A 83 -2.79 11.59 -18.39
C ALA A 83 -2.41 10.91 -17.08
N VAL A 84 -2.37 9.57 -17.08
CA VAL A 84 -2.01 8.74 -15.92
C VAL A 84 -0.59 8.22 -16.12
N PRO A 85 0.37 8.64 -15.26
CA PRO A 85 1.74 8.13 -15.31
C PRO A 85 1.80 6.61 -15.05
N ALA A 86 2.84 5.95 -15.55
CA ALA A 86 3.10 4.55 -15.25
C ALA A 86 3.15 4.32 -13.72
N GLY A 87 2.56 3.22 -13.24
CA GLY A 87 2.45 2.92 -11.82
C GLY A 87 1.44 3.79 -11.07
N SER A 88 0.48 4.39 -11.79
CA SER A 88 -0.61 5.18 -11.20
C SER A 88 -1.96 4.76 -11.79
N TYR A 89 -3.04 5.19 -11.18
CA TYR A 89 -4.41 5.04 -11.70
C TYR A 89 -5.26 6.26 -11.33
N SER A 90 -6.36 6.45 -12.04
CA SER A 90 -7.34 7.50 -11.73
C SER A 90 -8.72 6.92 -11.45
N LEU A 91 -9.47 7.60 -10.59
CA LEU A 91 -10.89 7.35 -10.39
C LEU A 91 -11.68 8.32 -11.29
N GLU A 92 -12.50 7.77 -12.16
CA GLU A 92 -13.28 8.53 -13.12
C GLU A 92 -14.77 8.20 -12.99
N ARG A 93 -15.60 9.21 -13.25
CA ARG A 93 -17.04 9.04 -13.30
C ARG A 93 -17.58 9.36 -14.70
N ASP A 94 -18.71 8.78 -15.01
CA ASP A 94 -19.50 9.08 -16.20
C ASP A 94 -20.18 10.45 -16.04
N ASP A 95 -19.97 11.37 -16.97
CA ASP A 95 -20.65 12.67 -16.97
C ASP A 95 -22.09 12.60 -17.51
N GLY A 96 -22.48 11.46 -18.10
CA GLY A 96 -23.80 11.24 -18.68
C GLY A 96 -23.96 11.76 -20.09
N THR A 97 -22.91 12.29 -20.71
CA THR A 97 -22.96 12.75 -22.11
C THR A 97 -22.67 11.61 -23.08
N PRO A 98 -23.33 11.53 -24.25
CA PRO A 98 -23.10 10.49 -25.25
C PRO A 98 -21.83 10.74 -26.08
N SER A 99 -20.88 11.52 -25.60
CA SER A 99 -19.65 11.87 -26.34
C SER A 99 -18.51 10.87 -26.07
N VAL A 100 -17.48 10.92 -26.91
CA VAL A 100 -16.26 10.11 -26.77
C VAL A 100 -15.52 10.41 -25.44
N SER A 101 -15.69 11.62 -24.90
CA SER A 101 -15.11 12.09 -23.64
C SER A 101 -16.08 11.95 -22.44
N ARG A 102 -16.83 10.88 -22.42
CA ARG A 102 -17.84 10.57 -21.40
C ARG A 102 -17.28 10.50 -19.96
N TRP A 103 -16.02 10.19 -19.84
CA TRP A 103 -15.38 10.01 -18.53
C TRP A 103 -14.67 11.26 -18.09
N ILE A 104 -14.90 11.67 -16.84
CA ILE A 104 -14.21 12.78 -16.19
C ILE A 104 -13.55 12.29 -14.92
N SER A 105 -12.35 12.82 -14.63
CA SER A 105 -11.66 12.51 -13.37
C SER A 105 -12.43 13.08 -12.19
N GLU A 106 -12.74 12.24 -11.22
CA GLU A 106 -13.51 12.66 -10.02
C GLU A 106 -12.71 13.62 -9.13
N THR A 107 -11.41 13.39 -9.01
CA THR A 107 -10.54 14.20 -8.13
C THR A 107 -9.60 15.11 -8.90
N GLY A 108 -9.55 15.01 -10.23
CA GLY A 108 -8.55 15.70 -11.06
C GLY A 108 -7.11 15.23 -10.82
N THR A 109 -6.91 14.22 -9.99
CA THR A 109 -5.60 13.70 -9.59
C THR A 109 -5.48 12.21 -9.86
N THR A 110 -4.23 11.76 -10.00
CA THR A 110 -3.89 10.34 -10.09
C THR A 110 -3.43 9.80 -8.75
N VAL A 111 -3.81 8.57 -8.45
CA VAL A 111 -3.29 7.84 -7.28
C VAL A 111 -2.00 7.14 -7.70
N LYS A 112 -0.89 7.55 -7.09
CA LYS A 112 0.43 7.00 -7.36
C LYS A 112 0.73 5.82 -6.44
N LEU A 113 1.13 4.70 -7.04
CA LEU A 113 1.63 3.54 -6.31
C LEU A 113 3.11 3.71 -5.93
N PRO A 114 3.65 2.92 -4.99
CA PRO A 114 5.08 2.87 -4.73
C PRO A 114 5.89 2.61 -6.01
N LEU A 115 7.08 3.23 -6.12
CA LEU A 115 7.91 3.20 -7.34
C LEU A 115 8.33 1.79 -7.81
N ASP A 116 8.36 0.84 -6.88
CA ASP A 116 8.73 -0.56 -7.11
C ASP A 116 7.53 -1.46 -7.46
N VAL A 117 6.31 -0.90 -7.58
CA VAL A 117 5.08 -1.64 -7.89
C VAL A 117 4.56 -1.26 -9.26
N ALA A 118 4.53 -2.23 -10.16
CA ALA A 118 3.85 -2.11 -11.46
C ALA A 118 2.40 -2.58 -11.34
N ILE A 119 1.50 -1.91 -12.07
CA ILE A 119 0.09 -2.27 -12.14
C ILE A 119 -0.31 -2.54 -13.59
N SER A 120 -1.09 -3.59 -13.79
CA SER A 120 -1.75 -3.92 -15.06
C SER A 120 -3.17 -4.41 -14.81
N ALA A 121 -4.04 -4.32 -15.80
CA ALA A 121 -5.41 -4.83 -15.73
C ALA A 121 -5.75 -5.60 -16.99
N THR A 122 -6.59 -6.63 -16.86
CA THR A 122 -7.08 -7.43 -18.00
C THR A 122 -8.09 -6.66 -18.84
N ALA A 123 -8.87 -5.76 -18.21
CA ALA A 123 -9.85 -4.91 -18.85
C ALA A 123 -10.16 -3.69 -17.98
N THR A 124 -10.72 -2.65 -18.57
CA THR A 124 -11.22 -1.49 -17.81
C THR A 124 -12.43 -1.91 -16.98
N THR A 125 -12.35 -1.69 -15.67
CA THR A 125 -13.44 -1.98 -14.73
C THR A 125 -14.27 -0.74 -14.52
N TYR A 126 -15.58 -0.84 -14.76
CA TYR A 126 -16.56 0.17 -14.39
C TYR A 126 -17.65 -0.43 -13.50
N PHE A 127 -18.15 0.36 -12.60
CA PHE A 127 -19.26 0.07 -11.72
C PHE A 127 -20.49 0.85 -12.20
N VAL A 128 -21.62 0.19 -12.28
CA VAL A 128 -22.88 0.82 -12.65
C VAL A 128 -23.74 1.14 -11.40
N PRO A 129 -24.75 2.03 -11.53
CA PRO A 129 -25.56 2.47 -10.36
C PRO A 129 -26.23 1.36 -9.54
N ASN A 130 -26.51 0.20 -10.14
CA ASN A 130 -27.03 -0.96 -9.43
C ASN A 130 -25.98 -1.74 -8.61
N GLY A 131 -24.74 -1.27 -8.58
CA GLY A 131 -23.63 -1.90 -7.84
C GLY A 131 -22.97 -3.08 -8.54
N MET A 132 -23.38 -3.43 -9.76
CA MET A 132 -22.70 -4.42 -10.60
C MET A 132 -21.45 -3.82 -11.23
N ALA A 133 -20.55 -4.68 -11.70
CA ALA A 133 -19.31 -4.26 -12.37
C ALA A 133 -19.03 -5.07 -13.62
N SER A 134 -18.26 -4.50 -14.56
CA SER A 134 -17.58 -5.30 -15.56
C SER A 134 -16.45 -6.06 -14.86
N GLY A 135 -16.47 -7.39 -14.93
CA GLY A 135 -15.43 -8.21 -14.30
C GLY A 135 -14.04 -7.89 -14.84
N SER A 136 -13.05 -7.79 -13.97
CA SER A 136 -11.64 -7.54 -14.34
C SER A 136 -10.70 -8.03 -13.24
N THR A 137 -9.45 -8.25 -13.62
CA THR A 137 -8.38 -8.59 -12.69
C THR A 137 -7.26 -7.57 -12.85
N PHE A 138 -6.93 -6.92 -11.75
CA PHE A 138 -5.76 -6.05 -11.62
C PHE A 138 -4.62 -6.88 -11.07
N THR A 139 -3.47 -6.81 -11.71
CA THR A 139 -2.25 -7.48 -11.27
C THR A 139 -1.23 -6.43 -10.86
N LEU A 140 -0.80 -6.50 -9.61
CA LEU A 140 0.26 -5.68 -9.05
C LEU A 140 1.49 -6.56 -8.87
N THR A 141 2.62 -6.14 -9.42
CA THR A 141 3.87 -6.90 -9.39
C THR A 141 5.03 -6.05 -8.93
N ASN A 142 5.98 -6.70 -8.26
CA ASN A 142 7.30 -6.15 -7.98
C ASN A 142 8.36 -7.28 -8.09
N LEU A 143 9.61 -6.99 -7.70
CA LEU A 143 10.72 -7.96 -7.74
C LEU A 143 10.52 -9.20 -6.85
N ILE A 144 9.62 -9.15 -5.86
CA ILE A 144 9.42 -10.20 -4.86
C ILE A 144 8.24 -11.09 -5.19
N GLY A 145 7.22 -10.55 -5.87
CA GLY A 145 6.01 -11.33 -6.16
C GLY A 145 4.90 -10.51 -6.79
N GLN A 146 3.70 -11.10 -6.75
CA GLN A 146 2.51 -10.47 -7.29
C GLN A 146 1.31 -10.62 -6.37
N TYR A 147 0.43 -9.64 -6.44
CA TYR A 147 -0.92 -9.67 -5.88
C TYR A 147 -1.93 -9.43 -6.99
N GLN A 148 -3.05 -10.12 -6.91
CA GLN A 148 -4.17 -9.88 -7.81
C GLN A 148 -5.38 -9.35 -7.04
N VAL A 149 -6.02 -8.33 -7.62
CA VAL A 149 -7.29 -7.78 -7.16
C VAL A 149 -8.33 -8.08 -8.23
N LYS A 150 -9.21 -9.04 -7.95
CA LYS A 150 -10.26 -9.50 -8.88
C LYS A 150 -11.57 -8.81 -8.54
N VAL A 151 -12.18 -8.20 -9.53
CA VAL A 151 -13.52 -7.64 -9.46
C VAL A 151 -14.48 -8.58 -10.17
N GLY A 152 -15.46 -9.11 -9.45
CA GLY A 152 -16.52 -9.93 -10.01
C GLY A 152 -17.63 -9.09 -10.64
N SER A 153 -18.48 -9.72 -11.49
CA SER A 153 -19.63 -9.07 -12.13
C SER A 153 -20.65 -8.51 -11.12
N THR A 154 -20.72 -9.09 -9.93
CA THR A 154 -21.55 -8.60 -8.82
C THR A 154 -20.98 -7.39 -8.09
N GLY A 155 -19.82 -6.85 -8.56
CA GLY A 155 -19.09 -5.77 -7.90
C GLY A 155 -18.30 -6.20 -6.66
N GLN A 156 -18.13 -7.50 -6.43
CA GLN A 156 -17.33 -8.04 -5.33
C GLN A 156 -15.85 -7.89 -5.62
N VAL A 157 -15.08 -7.37 -4.66
CA VAL A 157 -13.63 -7.17 -4.78
C VAL A 157 -12.92 -8.17 -3.88
N LYS A 158 -12.12 -9.06 -4.49
CA LYS A 158 -11.26 -10.05 -3.80
C LYS A 158 -9.80 -9.70 -4.02
N ILE A 159 -8.97 -9.93 -2.99
CA ILE A 159 -7.51 -9.79 -3.05
C ILE A 159 -6.91 -11.18 -2.89
N CYS A 160 -6.00 -11.55 -3.77
CA CYS A 160 -5.28 -12.83 -3.73
C CYS A 160 -3.79 -12.56 -3.77
N GLN A 161 -3.03 -13.36 -3.02
CA GLN A 161 -1.58 -13.44 -3.19
C GLN A 161 -1.29 -14.43 -4.31
N GLY A 162 -0.54 -14.03 -5.33
CA GLY A 162 -0.39 -14.79 -6.56
C GLY A 162 -1.58 -14.61 -7.50
N THR A 163 -2.17 -15.71 -7.98
CA THR A 163 -3.30 -15.71 -8.91
C THR A 163 -4.63 -15.96 -8.19
N CYS A 164 -5.68 -15.21 -8.58
CA CYS A 164 -7.04 -15.46 -8.13
C CYS A 164 -7.71 -16.55 -8.99
N SER A 165 -8.02 -17.67 -8.42
CA SER A 165 -8.89 -18.68 -9.01
C SER A 165 -10.39 -18.33 -8.88
#